data_91672143c8a33d66c0931222c4b20c8a
#
_entry.id   91672143c8a33d66c0931222c4b20c8a
#
_cell.length_a   1.000
_cell.length_b   1.000
_cell.length_c   1.000
_cell.angle_alpha   90.00
_cell.angle_beta   90.00
_cell.angle_gamma   90.00
#
_symmetry.space_group_name_H-M   'P 1'
#
loop_
_entity.id
_entity.type
_entity.pdbx_description
1 polymer ?
#
loop_
_entity_poly.entity_id
_entity_poly.type
_entity_poly.pdbx_seq_one_letter_code
_entity_poly.pdbx_strand_id
1 'polypeptide(L)'
;MDPSVVPQSKIDFIISLYSKGNFQHALDDVSDLINSFPDNPILHNINGACHQGLGDLDSAVMSFQRAIAINIDYSKAHYNLAGTFFELGKLEDSVKSYELSLSIDPNYAEAHNNLGNVLRQLGDLDYALKSYKKAFKLDPNYVEAIFSASIILQTLGQFEDMIEYLERVLILKPNISEAHNNLGIALKELGQYSKAITSYQKALEIQPNYLEAHNNLGNAFKNNGQLEKAIESYQEALSISPDYPTLHNNIGNAFKELGEIERAVKCFKKAIEINPDFPDSHNNLGDALRELNQFDDAISSYEKAIEINPNYSEAYNNLGIVLNKIGRTDDAISSYEKALLINPEYTDSYN
;
A
#
# COMPACT_ATOMS: atom_id res chain seq x y z
N MET A 1 33.66 -8.09 44.32
CA MET A 1 32.98 -7.44 43.20
C MET A 1 33.19 -5.96 43.35
N ASP A 2 33.55 -5.27 42.29
CA ASP A 2 33.69 -3.82 42.32
C ASP A 2 32.30 -3.20 42.58
N PRO A 3 32.09 -2.44 43.66
CA PRO A 3 30.81 -1.84 43.99
C PRO A 3 30.34 -0.78 43.01
N SER A 4 31.19 -0.38 42.08
CA SER A 4 30.88 0.59 41.03
C SER A 4 30.27 -0.03 39.74
N VAL A 5 30.22 -1.36 39.66
CA VAL A 5 29.73 -2.08 38.45
C VAL A 5 28.37 -2.72 38.73
N VAL A 6 27.39 -2.41 37.91
CA VAL A 6 26.05 -3.05 37.96
C VAL A 6 26.19 -4.55 37.76
N PRO A 7 25.69 -5.41 38.66
CA PRO A 7 25.71 -6.83 38.47
C PRO A 7 24.93 -7.25 37.20
N GLN A 8 25.58 -7.95 36.26
CA GLN A 8 24.97 -8.37 35.00
C GLN A 8 23.68 -9.18 35.25
N SER A 9 23.63 -10.02 36.27
CA SER A 9 22.44 -10.82 36.60
C SER A 9 21.21 -9.98 36.91
N LYS A 10 21.39 -8.77 37.46
CA LYS A 10 20.25 -7.83 37.69
C LYS A 10 19.77 -7.23 36.38
N ILE A 11 20.67 -6.86 35.46
CA ILE A 11 20.34 -6.37 34.13
C ILE A 11 19.59 -7.47 33.37
N ASP A 12 20.10 -8.70 33.37
CA ASP A 12 19.47 -9.84 32.68
C ASP A 12 18.07 -10.15 33.20
N PHE A 13 17.89 -10.02 34.53
CA PHE A 13 16.59 -10.18 35.17
C PHE A 13 15.58 -9.12 34.70
N ILE A 14 15.96 -7.84 34.66
CA ILE A 14 15.10 -6.74 34.23
C ILE A 14 14.76 -6.92 32.71
N ILE A 15 15.72 -7.30 31.88
CA ILE A 15 15.50 -7.61 30.47
C ILE A 15 14.51 -8.78 30.33
N SER A 16 14.58 -9.79 31.20
CA SER A 16 13.63 -10.90 31.23
C SER A 16 12.21 -10.46 31.61
N LEU A 17 12.05 -9.50 32.53
CA LEU A 17 10.74 -8.90 32.85
C LEU A 17 10.19 -8.12 31.67
N TYR A 18 11.01 -7.29 31.03
CA TYR A 18 10.65 -6.51 29.87
C TYR A 18 10.18 -7.41 28.70
N SER A 19 10.95 -8.48 28.40
CA SER A 19 10.61 -9.41 27.31
C SER A 19 9.32 -10.20 27.54
N LYS A 20 8.86 -10.30 28.80
CA LYS A 20 7.57 -10.90 29.18
C LYS A 20 6.41 -9.89 29.21
N GLY A 21 6.64 -8.63 28.84
CA GLY A 21 5.65 -7.56 28.89
C GLY A 21 5.39 -7.00 30.29
N ASN A 22 6.19 -7.37 31.30
CA ASN A 22 6.06 -6.88 32.69
C ASN A 22 6.76 -5.52 32.84
N PHE A 23 6.37 -4.54 32.00
CA PHE A 23 7.06 -3.26 31.87
C PHE A 23 7.11 -2.47 33.20
N GLN A 24 6.02 -2.48 34.00
CA GLN A 24 5.99 -1.74 35.28
C GLN A 24 6.98 -2.32 36.27
N HIS A 25 7.01 -3.64 36.46
CA HIS A 25 7.97 -4.26 37.36
C HIS A 25 9.43 -4.05 36.92
N ALA A 26 9.66 -4.14 35.58
CA ALA A 26 10.98 -3.83 35.03
C ALA A 26 11.38 -2.37 35.27
N LEU A 27 10.41 -1.43 35.18
CA LEU A 27 10.61 0.00 35.46
C LEU A 27 10.95 0.26 36.94
N ASP A 28 10.24 -0.38 37.86
CA ASP A 28 10.51 -0.24 39.31
C ASP A 28 11.92 -0.73 39.64
N ASP A 29 12.29 -1.93 39.18
CA ASP A 29 13.61 -2.52 39.41
C ASP A 29 14.76 -1.73 38.78
N VAL A 30 14.59 -1.22 37.55
CA VAL A 30 15.63 -0.42 36.90
C VAL A 30 15.78 0.95 37.57
N SER A 31 14.70 1.53 38.09
CA SER A 31 14.72 2.81 38.81
C SER A 31 15.52 2.69 40.11
N ASP A 32 15.36 1.59 40.83
CA ASP A 32 16.16 1.30 42.03
C ASP A 32 17.65 1.14 41.69
N LEU A 33 17.96 0.53 40.56
CA LEU A 33 19.35 0.43 40.11
C LEU A 33 19.92 1.78 39.65
N ILE A 34 19.14 2.64 39.02
CA ILE A 34 19.56 4.00 38.62
C ILE A 34 19.91 4.82 39.86
N ASN A 35 19.15 4.70 40.96
CA ASN A 35 19.50 5.37 42.23
C ASN A 35 20.88 4.97 42.76
N SER A 36 21.29 3.72 42.52
CA SER A 36 22.60 3.19 42.94
C SER A 36 23.71 3.44 41.93
N PHE A 37 23.37 3.54 40.62
CA PHE A 37 24.30 3.65 39.49
C PHE A 37 23.80 4.71 38.48
N PRO A 38 23.74 6.00 38.87
CA PRO A 38 23.08 7.06 38.07
C PRO A 38 23.76 7.38 36.73
N ASP A 39 25.04 7.04 36.60
CA ASP A 39 25.81 7.30 35.37
C ASP A 39 26.01 6.06 34.50
N ASN A 40 25.12 5.06 34.62
CA ASN A 40 25.14 3.89 33.78
C ASN A 40 24.16 4.07 32.59
N PRO A 41 24.65 4.20 31.31
CA PRO A 41 23.79 4.48 30.15
C PRO A 41 22.85 3.32 29.81
N ILE A 42 23.23 2.07 30.15
CA ILE A 42 22.42 0.88 29.89
C ILE A 42 21.14 0.92 30.73
N LEU A 43 21.23 1.32 31.99
CA LEU A 43 20.05 1.40 32.88
C LEU A 43 19.05 2.46 32.37
N HIS A 44 19.55 3.63 31.96
CA HIS A 44 18.69 4.69 31.41
C HIS A 44 18.07 4.25 30.08
N ASN A 45 18.79 3.50 29.25
CA ASN A 45 18.22 2.94 28.02
C ASN A 45 17.13 1.89 28.30
N ILE A 46 17.31 1.02 29.31
CA ILE A 46 16.27 0.07 29.72
C ILE A 46 15.07 0.81 30.33
N ASN A 47 15.31 1.83 31.16
CA ASN A 47 14.26 2.67 31.72
C ASN A 47 13.41 3.33 30.63
N GLY A 48 14.05 3.89 29.60
CA GLY A 48 13.35 4.43 28.43
C GLY A 48 12.53 3.39 27.67
N ALA A 49 13.07 2.18 27.48
CA ALA A 49 12.33 1.10 26.84
C ALA A 49 11.11 0.65 27.67
N CYS A 50 11.22 0.63 29.01
CA CYS A 50 10.08 0.33 29.90
C CYS A 50 8.98 1.40 29.78
N HIS A 51 9.35 2.69 29.81
CA HIS A 51 8.40 3.80 29.60
C HIS A 51 7.71 3.70 28.21
N GLN A 52 8.48 3.41 27.15
CA GLN A 52 7.93 3.19 25.82
C GLN A 52 6.93 2.01 25.80
N GLY A 53 7.27 0.89 26.45
CA GLY A 53 6.37 -0.25 26.59
C GLY A 53 5.09 0.04 27.37
N LEU A 54 5.09 1.02 28.24
CA LEU A 54 3.92 1.54 28.99
C LEU A 54 3.15 2.63 28.22
N GLY A 55 3.65 3.08 27.07
CA GLY A 55 3.05 4.17 26.28
C GLY A 55 3.40 5.58 26.80
N ASP A 56 4.28 5.71 27.80
CA ASP A 56 4.78 6.99 28.31
C ASP A 56 5.98 7.44 27.44
N LEU A 57 5.67 7.94 26.25
CA LEU A 57 6.67 8.27 25.24
C LEU A 57 7.54 9.47 25.64
N ASP A 58 7.01 10.43 26.39
CA ASP A 58 7.78 11.59 26.82
C ASP A 58 8.86 11.19 27.86
N SER A 59 8.52 10.36 28.86
CA SER A 59 9.49 9.80 29.80
C SER A 59 10.51 8.89 29.11
N ALA A 60 10.08 8.15 28.06
CA ALA A 60 10.98 7.34 27.26
C ALA A 60 12.05 8.22 26.57
N VAL A 61 11.62 9.32 25.91
CA VAL A 61 12.54 10.28 25.28
C VAL A 61 13.55 10.83 26.27
N MET A 62 13.09 11.26 27.47
CA MET A 62 13.99 11.80 28.52
C MET A 62 15.03 10.76 28.94
N SER A 63 14.61 9.51 29.11
CA SER A 63 15.48 8.42 29.56
C SER A 63 16.54 8.06 28.50
N PHE A 64 16.14 7.97 27.21
CA PHE A 64 17.08 7.73 26.11
C PHE A 64 18.06 8.90 25.93
N GLN A 65 17.59 10.15 26.04
CA GLN A 65 18.46 11.32 26.03
C GLN A 65 19.45 11.31 27.19
N ARG A 66 19.06 10.88 28.39
CA ARG A 66 19.97 10.71 29.50
C ARG A 66 21.03 9.63 29.24
N ALA A 67 20.64 8.50 28.66
CA ALA A 67 21.58 7.46 28.23
C ALA A 67 22.62 7.99 27.24
N ILE A 68 22.19 8.78 26.24
CA ILE A 68 23.04 9.41 25.24
C ILE A 68 23.95 10.48 25.86
N ALA A 69 23.45 11.28 26.82
CA ALA A 69 24.25 12.28 27.52
C ALA A 69 25.40 11.65 28.33
N ILE A 70 25.20 10.43 28.86
CA ILE A 70 26.25 9.68 29.57
C ILE A 70 27.22 9.02 28.56
N ASN A 71 26.71 8.45 27.48
CA ASN A 71 27.52 7.85 26.43
C ASN A 71 26.98 8.25 25.05
N ILE A 72 27.62 9.24 24.42
CA ILE A 72 27.20 9.80 23.14
C ILE A 72 27.29 8.76 21.99
N ASP A 73 28.19 7.80 22.11
CA ASP A 73 28.42 6.72 21.12
C ASP A 73 27.56 5.47 21.42
N TYR A 74 26.45 5.64 22.13
CA TYR A 74 25.54 4.53 22.41
C TYR A 74 24.49 4.36 21.29
N SER A 75 24.87 3.70 20.20
CA SER A 75 24.06 3.47 19.00
C SER A 75 22.63 2.99 19.35
N LYS A 76 22.48 2.03 20.27
CA LYS A 76 21.17 1.48 20.65
C LYS A 76 20.26 2.51 21.33
N ALA A 77 20.80 3.47 22.09
CA ALA A 77 19.98 4.54 22.68
C ALA A 77 19.49 5.52 21.61
N HIS A 78 20.32 5.87 20.62
CA HIS A 78 19.90 6.65 19.45
C HIS A 78 18.82 5.91 18.64
N TYR A 79 18.98 4.61 18.42
CA TYR A 79 17.99 3.77 17.74
C TYR A 79 16.63 3.77 18.47
N ASN A 80 16.63 3.56 19.78
CA ASN A 80 15.40 3.54 20.58
C ASN A 80 14.74 4.94 20.62
N LEU A 81 15.52 6.00 20.77
CA LEU A 81 15.05 7.38 20.70
C LEU A 81 14.38 7.68 19.36
N ALA A 82 14.98 7.20 18.26
CA ALA A 82 14.44 7.34 16.91
C ALA A 82 13.06 6.65 16.77
N GLY A 83 12.94 5.42 17.29
CA GLY A 83 11.67 4.70 17.32
C GLY A 83 10.59 5.43 18.12
N THR A 84 10.97 6.00 19.27
CA THR A 84 10.05 6.78 20.10
C THR A 84 9.61 8.08 19.41
N PHE A 85 10.51 8.78 18.70
CA PHE A 85 10.13 9.94 17.90
C PHE A 85 9.19 9.56 16.76
N PHE A 86 9.38 8.40 16.13
CA PHE A 86 8.47 7.88 15.11
C PHE A 86 7.05 7.66 15.67
N GLU A 87 6.93 7.03 16.84
CA GLU A 87 5.64 6.83 17.52
C GLU A 87 4.97 8.15 17.92
N LEU A 88 5.76 9.19 18.25
CA LEU A 88 5.27 10.55 18.51
C LEU A 88 4.91 11.34 17.24
N GLY A 89 5.12 10.78 16.04
CA GLY A 89 4.93 11.47 14.77
C GLY A 89 5.99 12.53 14.45
N LYS A 90 7.10 12.59 15.21
CA LYS A 90 8.24 13.52 15.01
C LYS A 90 9.22 12.91 14.01
N LEU A 91 8.79 12.86 12.73
CA LEU A 91 9.48 12.07 11.70
C LEU A 91 10.91 12.57 11.42
N GLU A 92 11.13 13.87 11.36
CA GLU A 92 12.46 14.46 11.09
C GLU A 92 13.44 14.19 12.24
N ASP A 93 12.98 14.24 13.50
CA ASP A 93 13.81 13.90 14.65
C ASP A 93 14.12 12.41 14.72
N SER A 94 13.17 11.57 14.27
CA SER A 94 13.36 10.13 14.11
C SER A 94 14.48 9.85 13.09
N VAL A 95 14.43 10.46 11.89
CA VAL A 95 15.48 10.31 10.86
C VAL A 95 16.84 10.66 11.44
N LYS A 96 17.00 11.86 12.04
CA LYS A 96 18.27 12.30 12.63
C LYS A 96 18.82 11.31 13.65
N SER A 97 17.93 10.79 14.51
CA SER A 97 18.33 9.83 15.56
C SER A 97 18.74 8.47 14.98
N TYR A 98 18.06 7.97 13.92
CA TYR A 98 18.49 6.77 13.22
C TYR A 98 19.82 6.99 12.48
N GLU A 99 20.03 8.14 11.83
CA GLU A 99 21.31 8.48 11.18
C GLU A 99 22.45 8.53 12.20
N LEU A 100 22.24 9.09 13.38
CA LEU A 100 23.23 9.07 14.47
C LEU A 100 23.52 7.65 14.93
N SER A 101 22.50 6.83 15.13
CA SER A 101 22.68 5.40 15.44
C SER A 101 23.54 4.69 14.39
N LEU A 102 23.26 4.93 13.11
CA LEU A 102 23.95 4.33 11.98
C LEU A 102 25.35 4.91 11.71
N SER A 103 25.62 6.13 12.16
CA SER A 103 26.97 6.71 12.11
C SER A 103 27.90 6.03 13.13
N ILE A 104 27.33 5.54 14.23
CA ILE A 104 28.05 4.81 15.29
C ILE A 104 28.15 3.34 14.92
N ASP A 105 27.05 2.72 14.51
CA ASP A 105 27.01 1.31 14.04
C ASP A 105 26.42 1.22 12.63
N PRO A 106 27.24 1.29 11.59
CA PRO A 106 26.80 1.20 10.19
C PRO A 106 26.22 -0.17 9.78
N ASN A 107 26.40 -1.20 10.61
CA ASN A 107 25.94 -2.56 10.34
C ASN A 107 24.66 -2.94 11.08
N TYR A 108 23.97 -1.96 11.66
CA TYR A 108 22.72 -2.18 12.37
C TYR A 108 21.55 -2.32 11.37
N ALA A 109 21.26 -3.54 10.95
CA ALA A 109 20.28 -3.85 9.90
C ALA A 109 18.86 -3.33 10.25
N GLU A 110 18.42 -3.50 11.51
CA GLU A 110 17.12 -3.03 11.99
C GLU A 110 17.02 -1.51 11.95
N ALA A 111 18.11 -0.79 12.23
CA ALA A 111 18.11 0.68 12.15
C ALA A 111 17.97 1.15 10.69
N HIS A 112 18.63 0.49 9.74
CA HIS A 112 18.43 0.76 8.32
C HIS A 112 16.99 0.48 7.87
N ASN A 113 16.38 -0.64 8.27
CA ASN A 113 14.99 -0.95 7.96
C ASN A 113 14.04 0.13 8.53
N ASN A 114 14.20 0.48 9.79
CA ASN A 114 13.31 1.45 10.45
C ASN A 114 13.50 2.87 9.92
N LEU A 115 14.73 3.27 9.58
CA LEU A 115 14.99 4.51 8.83
C LEU A 115 14.23 4.51 7.49
N GLY A 116 14.25 3.37 6.77
CA GLY A 116 13.47 3.21 5.55
C GLY A 116 11.96 3.43 5.77
N ASN A 117 11.41 2.91 6.88
CA ASN A 117 10.00 3.10 7.23
C ASN A 117 9.66 4.59 7.46
N VAL A 118 10.51 5.32 8.17
CA VAL A 118 10.32 6.76 8.43
C VAL A 118 10.41 7.57 7.13
N LEU A 119 11.42 7.30 6.30
CA LEU A 119 11.62 7.98 5.02
C LEU A 119 10.45 7.72 4.05
N ARG A 120 9.93 6.50 4.02
CA ARG A 120 8.72 6.16 3.25
C ARG A 120 7.52 7.00 3.70
N GLN A 121 7.33 7.18 5.01
CA GLN A 121 6.23 7.99 5.54
C GLN A 121 6.41 9.49 5.22
N LEU A 122 7.64 9.97 5.13
CA LEU A 122 7.98 11.33 4.64
C LEU A 122 7.81 11.48 3.12
N GLY A 123 7.60 10.39 2.38
CA GLY A 123 7.51 10.40 0.92
C GLY A 123 8.87 10.36 0.21
N ASP A 124 9.96 10.20 0.94
CA ASP A 124 11.32 10.13 0.38
C ASP A 124 11.65 8.69 -0.05
N LEU A 125 11.01 8.27 -1.15
CA LEU A 125 11.01 6.88 -1.60
C LEU A 125 12.40 6.37 -2.01
N ASP A 126 13.23 7.21 -2.62
CA ASP A 126 14.57 6.81 -3.07
C ASP A 126 15.50 6.50 -1.89
N TYR A 127 15.50 7.36 -0.87
CA TYR A 127 16.30 7.10 0.33
C TYR A 127 15.72 5.96 1.18
N ALA A 128 14.39 5.80 1.21
CA ALA A 128 13.74 4.65 1.83
C ALA A 128 14.20 3.33 1.18
N LEU A 129 14.14 3.25 -0.15
CA LEU A 129 14.62 2.08 -0.90
C LEU A 129 16.10 1.77 -0.64
N LYS A 130 16.95 2.81 -0.60
CA LYS A 130 18.38 2.66 -0.29
C LYS A 130 18.59 2.10 1.11
N SER A 131 17.80 2.56 2.08
CA SER A 131 17.87 2.10 3.47
C SER A 131 17.44 0.63 3.59
N TYR A 132 16.34 0.22 2.97
CA TYR A 132 15.93 -1.18 2.92
C TYR A 132 16.97 -2.07 2.22
N LYS A 133 17.51 -1.62 1.07
CA LYS A 133 18.59 -2.33 0.36
C LYS A 133 19.81 -2.55 1.26
N LYS A 134 20.15 -1.57 2.10
CA LYS A 134 21.25 -1.72 3.06
C LYS A 134 20.90 -2.71 4.16
N ALA A 135 19.67 -2.70 4.69
CA ALA A 135 19.22 -3.63 5.72
C ALA A 135 19.34 -5.09 5.26
N PHE A 136 18.78 -5.45 4.11
CA PHE A 136 18.85 -6.84 3.64
C PHE A 136 20.19 -7.21 2.97
N LYS A 137 21.05 -6.23 2.67
CA LYS A 137 22.46 -6.53 2.34
C LYS A 137 23.23 -6.99 3.59
N LEU A 138 22.90 -6.45 4.75
CA LEU A 138 23.48 -6.82 6.05
C LEU A 138 22.90 -8.14 6.57
N ASP A 139 21.58 -8.28 6.51
CA ASP A 139 20.87 -9.53 6.79
C ASP A 139 20.08 -10.01 5.56
N PRO A 140 20.62 -10.95 4.76
CA PRO A 140 19.95 -11.46 3.58
C PRO A 140 18.62 -12.17 3.82
N ASN A 141 18.26 -12.48 5.05
CA ASN A 141 16.99 -13.11 5.44
C ASN A 141 16.00 -12.12 6.08
N TYR A 142 16.29 -10.83 6.04
CA TYR A 142 15.42 -9.80 6.60
C TYR A 142 14.20 -9.57 5.69
N VAL A 143 13.24 -10.47 5.82
CA VAL A 143 12.03 -10.52 4.95
C VAL A 143 11.28 -9.19 4.94
N GLU A 144 11.13 -8.53 6.09
CA GLU A 144 10.41 -7.27 6.22
C GLU A 144 11.05 -6.15 5.39
N ALA A 145 12.39 -6.07 5.38
CA ALA A 145 13.11 -5.07 4.58
C ALA A 145 12.99 -5.35 3.07
N ILE A 146 13.08 -6.63 2.65
CA ILE A 146 12.94 -7.02 1.24
C ILE A 146 11.51 -6.72 0.77
N PHE A 147 10.51 -7.07 1.57
CA PHE A 147 9.10 -6.83 1.26
C PHE A 147 8.78 -5.34 1.19
N SER A 148 9.26 -4.54 2.16
CA SER A 148 9.09 -3.08 2.15
C SER A 148 9.74 -2.43 0.94
N ALA A 149 10.91 -2.91 0.52
CA ALA A 149 11.57 -2.46 -0.70
C ALA A 149 10.71 -2.77 -1.95
N SER A 150 10.07 -3.95 -2.02
CA SER A 150 9.19 -4.31 -3.15
C SER A 150 7.97 -3.38 -3.27
N ILE A 151 7.43 -2.92 -2.15
CA ILE A 151 6.31 -1.94 -2.14
C ILE A 151 6.76 -0.58 -2.71
N ILE A 152 7.97 -0.13 -2.37
CA ILE A 152 8.52 1.10 -2.96
C ILE A 152 8.72 0.93 -4.47
N LEU A 153 9.25 -0.20 -4.92
CA LEU A 153 9.47 -0.50 -6.34
C LEU A 153 8.15 -0.50 -7.13
N GLN A 154 7.03 -0.96 -6.54
CA GLN A 154 5.70 -0.82 -7.12
C GLN A 154 5.34 0.65 -7.35
N THR A 155 5.53 1.50 -6.35
CA THR A 155 5.23 2.94 -6.45
C THR A 155 6.10 3.65 -7.50
N LEU A 156 7.35 3.19 -7.67
CA LEU A 156 8.28 3.70 -8.68
C LEU A 156 8.08 3.08 -10.07
N GLY A 157 7.15 2.13 -10.23
CA GLY A 157 6.92 1.43 -11.50
C GLY A 157 8.05 0.49 -11.94
N GLN A 158 8.94 0.11 -11.01
CA GLN A 158 10.09 -0.77 -11.29
C GLN A 158 9.69 -2.25 -11.06
N PHE A 159 8.86 -2.77 -11.98
CA PHE A 159 8.20 -4.05 -11.78
C PHE A 159 9.13 -5.27 -11.90
N GLU A 160 10.18 -5.20 -12.72
CA GLU A 160 11.18 -6.27 -12.84
C GLU A 160 11.92 -6.48 -11.51
N ASP A 161 12.42 -5.40 -10.92
CA ASP A 161 13.09 -5.45 -9.61
C ASP A 161 12.12 -5.88 -8.52
N MET A 162 10.86 -5.44 -8.58
CA MET A 162 9.81 -5.84 -7.64
C MET A 162 9.59 -7.35 -7.65
N ILE A 163 9.57 -7.98 -8.84
CA ILE A 163 9.44 -9.44 -8.98
C ILE A 163 10.58 -10.15 -8.29
N GLU A 164 11.85 -9.75 -8.56
CA GLU A 164 13.02 -10.37 -7.95
C GLU A 164 12.94 -10.36 -6.41
N TYR A 165 12.52 -9.22 -5.84
CA TYR A 165 12.42 -9.08 -4.39
C TYR A 165 11.27 -9.91 -3.80
N LEU A 166 10.11 -9.96 -4.46
CA LEU A 166 8.98 -10.76 -4.01
C LEU A 166 9.24 -12.26 -4.13
N GLU A 167 9.91 -12.71 -5.19
CA GLU A 167 10.33 -14.10 -5.31
C GLU A 167 11.28 -14.48 -4.18
N ARG A 168 12.21 -13.60 -3.80
CA ARG A 168 13.09 -13.83 -2.65
C ARG A 168 12.30 -13.87 -1.33
N VAL A 169 11.35 -12.99 -1.12
CA VAL A 169 10.43 -13.04 0.04
C VAL A 169 9.73 -14.40 0.10
N LEU A 170 9.20 -14.87 -1.03
CA LEU A 170 8.45 -16.12 -1.11
C LEU A 170 9.32 -17.38 -1.00
N ILE A 171 10.62 -17.31 -1.32
CA ILE A 171 11.58 -18.36 -1.00
C ILE A 171 11.79 -18.48 0.52
N LEU A 172 11.89 -17.36 1.22
CA LEU A 172 12.11 -17.32 2.67
C LEU A 172 10.83 -17.63 3.46
N LYS A 173 9.70 -17.07 3.03
CA LYS A 173 8.37 -17.21 3.65
C LYS A 173 7.31 -17.49 2.58
N PRO A 174 7.05 -18.75 2.20
CA PRO A 174 6.16 -19.11 1.09
C PRO A 174 4.69 -18.73 1.28
N ASN A 175 4.24 -18.59 2.53
CA ASN A 175 2.84 -18.44 2.88
C ASN A 175 2.46 -16.98 3.22
N ILE A 176 2.95 -16.01 2.46
CA ILE A 176 2.55 -14.61 2.56
C ILE A 176 1.59 -14.29 1.40
N SER A 177 0.28 -14.27 1.68
CA SER A 177 -0.77 -13.98 0.67
C SER A 177 -0.56 -12.63 -0.03
N GLU A 178 -0.17 -11.60 0.73
CA GLU A 178 0.11 -10.27 0.21
C GLU A 178 1.31 -10.26 -0.76
N ALA A 179 2.36 -11.02 -0.47
CA ALA A 179 3.51 -11.13 -1.37
C ALA A 179 3.14 -11.82 -2.70
N HIS A 180 2.29 -12.86 -2.67
CA HIS A 180 1.78 -13.49 -3.88
C HIS A 180 0.85 -12.54 -4.66
N ASN A 181 -0.02 -11.77 -4.00
CA ASN A 181 -0.86 -10.75 -4.64
C ASN A 181 0.01 -9.68 -5.32
N ASN A 182 1.01 -9.15 -4.62
CA ASN A 182 1.89 -8.11 -5.14
C ASN A 182 2.76 -8.63 -6.30
N LEU A 183 3.20 -9.90 -6.26
CA LEU A 183 3.88 -10.55 -7.39
C LEU A 183 2.94 -10.64 -8.61
N GLY A 184 1.67 -10.98 -8.38
CA GLY A 184 0.64 -10.96 -9.43
C GLY A 184 0.46 -9.57 -10.05
N ILE A 185 0.45 -8.51 -9.23
CA ILE A 185 0.36 -7.12 -9.71
C ILE A 185 1.55 -6.80 -10.63
N ALA A 186 2.79 -7.05 -10.18
CA ALA A 186 3.98 -6.77 -10.98
C ALA A 186 3.98 -7.53 -12.32
N LEU A 187 3.62 -8.83 -12.29
CA LEU A 187 3.53 -9.66 -13.48
C LEU A 187 2.45 -9.16 -14.47
N LYS A 188 1.31 -8.70 -13.94
CA LYS A 188 0.22 -8.13 -14.75
C LYS A 188 0.67 -6.85 -15.45
N GLU A 189 1.35 -5.94 -14.75
CA GLU A 189 1.86 -4.69 -15.33
C GLU A 189 2.88 -4.95 -16.45
N LEU A 190 3.63 -6.05 -16.39
CA LEU A 190 4.52 -6.50 -17.46
C LEU A 190 3.83 -7.37 -18.53
N GLY A 191 2.48 -7.45 -18.53
CA GLY A 191 1.71 -8.24 -19.50
C GLY A 191 1.82 -9.76 -19.34
N GLN A 192 2.43 -10.25 -18.27
CA GLN A 192 2.62 -11.69 -18.02
C GLN A 192 1.38 -12.29 -17.32
N TYR A 193 0.21 -12.14 -17.96
CA TYR A 193 -1.11 -12.44 -17.36
C TYR A 193 -1.23 -13.87 -16.83
N SER A 194 -0.72 -14.88 -17.54
CA SER A 194 -0.80 -16.28 -17.11
C SER A 194 -0.03 -16.52 -15.79
N LYS A 195 1.13 -15.87 -15.61
CA LYS A 195 1.88 -15.96 -14.35
C LYS A 195 1.21 -15.16 -13.24
N ALA A 196 0.65 -13.99 -13.57
CA ALA A 196 -0.11 -13.18 -12.62
C ALA A 196 -1.30 -13.96 -12.05
N ILE A 197 -2.06 -14.64 -12.91
CA ILE A 197 -3.18 -15.52 -12.51
C ILE A 197 -2.70 -16.57 -11.50
N THR A 198 -1.59 -17.25 -11.78
CA THR A 198 -1.03 -18.26 -10.87
C THR A 198 -0.67 -17.66 -9.51
N SER A 199 -0.10 -16.46 -9.49
CA SER A 199 0.30 -15.76 -8.26
C SER A 199 -0.94 -15.35 -7.44
N TYR A 200 -1.98 -14.80 -8.06
CA TYR A 200 -3.23 -14.46 -7.37
C TYR A 200 -3.94 -15.71 -6.83
N GLN A 201 -3.95 -16.81 -7.58
CA GLN A 201 -4.53 -18.07 -7.11
C GLN A 201 -3.80 -18.57 -5.85
N LYS A 202 -2.47 -18.48 -5.80
CA LYS A 202 -1.70 -18.81 -4.59
C LYS A 202 -2.03 -17.89 -3.41
N ALA A 203 -2.22 -16.59 -3.66
CA ALA A 203 -2.66 -15.67 -2.62
C ALA A 203 -4.01 -16.08 -2.03
N LEU A 204 -4.95 -16.53 -2.88
CA LEU A 204 -6.29 -16.98 -2.50
C LEU A 204 -6.32 -18.39 -1.86
N GLU A 205 -5.38 -19.27 -2.22
CA GLU A 205 -5.18 -20.54 -1.51
C GLU A 205 -4.78 -20.32 -0.03
N ILE A 206 -3.98 -19.28 0.23
CA ILE A 206 -3.53 -18.91 1.58
C ILE A 206 -4.63 -18.13 2.32
N GLN A 207 -5.27 -17.17 1.64
CA GLN A 207 -6.31 -16.30 2.20
C GLN A 207 -7.54 -16.27 1.28
N PRO A 208 -8.49 -17.20 1.43
CA PRO A 208 -9.66 -17.31 0.55
C PRO A 208 -10.53 -16.05 0.47
N ASN A 209 -10.63 -15.27 1.55
CA ASN A 209 -11.43 -14.05 1.63
C ASN A 209 -10.62 -12.78 1.32
N TYR A 210 -9.63 -12.86 0.43
CA TYR A 210 -8.82 -11.71 0.05
C TYR A 210 -9.48 -10.96 -1.12
N LEU A 211 -10.32 -9.97 -0.78
CA LEU A 211 -11.11 -9.17 -1.75
C LEU A 211 -10.29 -8.63 -2.91
N GLU A 212 -9.14 -8.00 -2.60
CA GLU A 212 -8.27 -7.40 -3.60
C GLU A 212 -7.68 -8.45 -4.55
N ALA A 213 -7.26 -9.61 -4.04
CA ALA A 213 -6.73 -10.69 -4.87
C ALA A 213 -7.78 -11.27 -5.82
N HIS A 214 -9.04 -11.42 -5.39
CA HIS A 214 -10.14 -11.83 -6.28
C HIS A 214 -10.38 -10.79 -7.39
N ASN A 215 -10.42 -9.50 -7.06
CA ASN A 215 -10.57 -8.44 -8.06
C ASN A 215 -9.38 -8.42 -9.05
N ASN A 216 -8.15 -8.54 -8.55
CA ASN A 216 -6.94 -8.57 -9.36
C ASN A 216 -6.89 -9.81 -10.25
N LEU A 217 -7.32 -10.97 -9.75
CA LEU A 217 -7.46 -12.21 -10.52
C LEU A 217 -8.47 -12.03 -11.65
N GLY A 218 -9.63 -11.41 -11.37
CA GLY A 218 -10.62 -11.08 -12.39
C GLY A 218 -10.05 -10.19 -13.49
N ASN A 219 -9.33 -9.13 -13.11
CA ASN A 219 -8.66 -8.24 -14.07
C ASN A 219 -7.60 -8.99 -14.91
N ALA A 220 -6.84 -9.90 -14.29
CA ALA A 220 -5.85 -10.71 -15.00
C ALA A 220 -6.50 -11.70 -15.97
N PHE A 221 -7.62 -12.35 -15.58
CA PHE A 221 -8.39 -13.21 -16.49
C PHE A 221 -8.97 -12.42 -17.65
N LYS A 222 -9.54 -11.22 -17.39
CA LYS A 222 -10.06 -10.35 -18.44
C LYS A 222 -8.97 -9.98 -19.45
N ASN A 223 -7.82 -9.50 -18.99
CA ASN A 223 -6.69 -9.13 -19.85
C ASN A 223 -6.09 -10.33 -20.61
N ASN A 224 -6.30 -11.54 -20.09
CA ASN A 224 -5.89 -12.81 -20.75
C ASN A 224 -6.99 -13.39 -21.65
N GLY A 225 -8.10 -12.67 -21.88
CA GLY A 225 -9.21 -13.06 -22.76
C GLY A 225 -10.13 -14.14 -22.17
N GLN A 226 -10.07 -14.43 -20.86
CA GLN A 226 -10.87 -15.44 -20.16
C GLN A 226 -12.03 -14.77 -19.41
N LEU A 227 -12.98 -14.19 -20.16
CA LEU A 227 -14.00 -13.30 -19.65
C LEU A 227 -14.95 -13.96 -18.63
N GLU A 228 -15.34 -15.23 -18.84
CA GLU A 228 -16.21 -15.97 -17.93
C GLU A 228 -15.53 -16.15 -16.57
N LYS A 229 -14.23 -16.53 -16.55
CA LYS A 229 -13.46 -16.67 -15.31
C LYS A 229 -13.24 -15.33 -14.61
N ALA A 230 -13.13 -14.23 -15.39
CA ALA A 230 -13.06 -12.90 -14.82
C ALA A 230 -14.34 -12.57 -14.04
N ILE A 231 -15.51 -12.86 -14.64
CA ILE A 231 -16.81 -12.68 -13.99
C ILE A 231 -16.92 -13.52 -12.72
N GLU A 232 -16.53 -14.80 -12.76
CA GLU A 232 -16.51 -15.68 -11.59
C GLU A 232 -15.65 -15.06 -10.46
N SER A 233 -14.44 -14.61 -10.79
CA SER A 233 -13.54 -14.01 -9.80
C SER A 233 -14.10 -12.74 -9.17
N TYR A 234 -14.74 -11.87 -9.97
CA TYR A 234 -15.41 -10.66 -9.46
C TYR A 234 -16.63 -11.00 -8.60
N GLN A 235 -17.38 -12.09 -8.93
CA GLN A 235 -18.51 -12.56 -8.12
C GLN A 235 -18.04 -13.09 -6.77
N GLU A 236 -16.92 -13.80 -6.71
CA GLU A 236 -16.30 -14.18 -5.44
C GLU A 236 -15.91 -12.94 -4.60
N ALA A 237 -15.34 -11.91 -5.25
CA ALA A 237 -15.07 -10.65 -4.58
C ALA A 237 -16.35 -9.97 -4.05
N LEU A 238 -17.46 -10.00 -4.79
CA LEU A 238 -18.76 -9.48 -4.35
C LEU A 238 -19.38 -10.31 -3.23
N SER A 239 -19.07 -11.60 -3.11
CA SER A 239 -19.51 -12.40 -1.98
C SER A 239 -18.91 -11.92 -0.65
N ILE A 240 -17.71 -11.33 -0.70
CA ILE A 240 -17.00 -10.73 0.44
C ILE A 240 -17.51 -9.31 0.72
N SER A 241 -17.68 -8.51 -0.33
CA SER A 241 -18.15 -7.10 -0.24
C SER A 241 -19.21 -6.83 -1.31
N PRO A 242 -20.51 -7.04 -0.99
CA PRO A 242 -21.61 -6.90 -1.95
C PRO A 242 -21.81 -5.48 -2.50
N ASP A 243 -21.54 -4.48 -1.68
CA ASP A 243 -21.71 -3.06 -2.01
C ASP A 243 -20.43 -2.41 -2.54
N TYR A 244 -19.76 -3.07 -3.49
CA TYR A 244 -18.52 -2.58 -4.08
C TYR A 244 -18.75 -2.17 -5.56
N PRO A 245 -18.98 -0.87 -5.87
CA PRO A 245 -19.44 -0.41 -7.19
C PRO A 245 -18.46 -0.76 -8.31
N THR A 246 -17.14 -0.71 -8.05
CA THR A 246 -16.12 -1.04 -9.04
C THR A 246 -16.22 -2.49 -9.53
N LEU A 247 -16.57 -3.44 -8.67
CA LEU A 247 -16.73 -4.84 -9.07
C LEU A 247 -17.94 -5.01 -10.00
N HIS A 248 -19.07 -4.37 -9.68
CA HIS A 248 -20.24 -4.36 -10.57
C HIS A 248 -19.90 -3.75 -11.94
N ASN A 249 -19.14 -2.65 -11.96
CA ASN A 249 -18.66 -2.05 -13.19
C ASN A 249 -17.73 -2.99 -13.96
N ASN A 250 -16.80 -3.68 -13.31
CA ASN A 250 -15.89 -4.63 -13.94
C ASN A 250 -16.64 -5.83 -14.55
N ILE A 251 -17.63 -6.36 -13.84
CA ILE A 251 -18.53 -7.42 -14.38
C ILE A 251 -19.31 -6.90 -15.58
N GLY A 252 -19.81 -5.67 -15.51
CA GLY A 252 -20.51 -5.03 -16.65
C GLY A 252 -19.61 -4.94 -17.88
N ASN A 253 -18.36 -4.52 -17.72
CA ASN A 253 -17.39 -4.48 -18.79
C ASN A 253 -17.11 -5.88 -19.38
N ALA A 254 -16.96 -6.90 -18.54
CA ALA A 254 -16.76 -8.27 -19.00
C ALA A 254 -17.99 -8.79 -19.79
N PHE A 255 -19.23 -8.51 -19.33
CA PHE A 255 -20.43 -8.85 -20.10
C PHE A 255 -20.53 -8.09 -21.42
N LYS A 256 -20.15 -6.81 -21.44
CA LYS A 256 -20.12 -6.02 -22.68
C LYS A 256 -19.15 -6.65 -23.70
N GLU A 257 -17.95 -7.03 -23.27
CA GLU A 257 -16.95 -7.70 -24.12
C GLU A 257 -17.43 -9.10 -24.62
N LEU A 258 -18.28 -9.81 -23.85
CA LEU A 258 -18.94 -11.04 -24.28
C LEU A 258 -20.13 -10.82 -25.23
N GLY A 259 -20.53 -9.57 -25.48
CA GLY A 259 -21.73 -9.23 -26.26
C GLY A 259 -23.04 -9.37 -25.49
N GLU A 260 -23.00 -9.59 -24.18
CA GLU A 260 -24.18 -9.74 -23.34
C GLU A 260 -24.64 -8.39 -22.77
N ILE A 261 -25.03 -7.48 -23.69
CA ILE A 261 -25.20 -6.05 -23.43
C ILE A 261 -26.27 -5.77 -22.37
N GLU A 262 -27.39 -6.49 -22.36
CA GLU A 262 -28.46 -6.31 -21.36
C GLU A 262 -28.00 -6.69 -19.95
N ARG A 263 -27.10 -7.67 -19.83
CA ARG A 263 -26.48 -8.02 -18.52
C ARG A 263 -25.51 -6.93 -18.07
N ALA A 264 -24.73 -6.38 -19.01
CA ALA A 264 -23.83 -5.26 -18.74
C ALA A 264 -24.61 -4.03 -18.19
N VAL A 265 -25.72 -3.66 -18.85
CA VAL A 265 -26.60 -2.57 -18.40
C VAL A 265 -27.07 -2.78 -16.96
N LYS A 266 -27.47 -3.99 -16.58
CA LYS A 266 -27.90 -4.29 -15.21
C LYS A 266 -26.75 -4.08 -14.20
N CYS A 267 -25.54 -4.50 -14.56
CA CYS A 267 -24.37 -4.34 -13.71
C CYS A 267 -23.96 -2.88 -13.54
N PHE A 268 -23.95 -2.09 -14.61
CA PHE A 268 -23.63 -0.65 -14.54
C PHE A 268 -24.70 0.11 -13.72
N LYS A 269 -25.98 -0.19 -13.91
CA LYS A 269 -27.07 0.38 -13.08
C LYS A 269 -26.90 0.04 -11.61
N LYS A 270 -26.46 -1.19 -11.28
CA LYS A 270 -26.19 -1.57 -9.89
C LYS A 270 -24.99 -0.83 -9.32
N ALA A 271 -23.92 -0.63 -10.10
CA ALA A 271 -22.78 0.19 -9.68
C ALA A 271 -23.20 1.64 -9.36
N ILE A 272 -24.07 2.22 -10.21
CA ILE A 272 -24.60 3.58 -10.05
C ILE A 272 -25.57 3.67 -8.84
N GLU A 273 -26.39 2.63 -8.60
CA GLU A 273 -27.26 2.58 -7.42
C GLU A 273 -26.44 2.63 -6.11
N ILE A 274 -25.28 1.94 -6.07
CA ILE A 274 -24.39 1.93 -4.90
C ILE A 274 -23.60 3.24 -4.80
N ASN A 275 -23.05 3.73 -5.90
CA ASN A 275 -22.32 4.99 -5.98
C ASN A 275 -22.84 5.84 -7.14
N PRO A 276 -23.78 6.76 -6.90
CA PRO A 276 -24.32 7.66 -7.94
C PRO A 276 -23.28 8.59 -8.57
N ASP A 277 -22.18 8.88 -7.87
CA ASP A 277 -21.11 9.76 -8.33
C ASP A 277 -19.93 8.99 -8.93
N PHE A 278 -20.20 7.88 -9.65
CA PHE A 278 -19.20 7.07 -10.31
C PHE A 278 -19.20 7.32 -11.84
N PRO A 279 -18.38 8.26 -12.36
CA PRO A 279 -18.45 8.70 -13.76
C PRO A 279 -18.19 7.57 -14.76
N ASP A 280 -17.27 6.63 -14.44
CA ASP A 280 -16.96 5.50 -15.34
C ASP A 280 -18.17 4.59 -15.56
N SER A 281 -18.97 4.34 -14.51
CA SER A 281 -20.18 3.51 -14.65
C SER A 281 -21.26 4.20 -15.47
N HIS A 282 -21.39 5.52 -15.37
CA HIS A 282 -22.30 6.29 -16.22
C HIS A 282 -21.85 6.28 -17.67
N ASN A 283 -20.54 6.48 -17.95
CA ASN A 283 -20.00 6.39 -19.31
C ASN A 283 -20.21 4.99 -19.92
N ASN A 284 -19.87 3.93 -19.14
CA ASN A 284 -20.02 2.55 -19.59
C ASN A 284 -21.50 2.15 -19.79
N LEU A 285 -22.41 2.69 -18.98
CA LEU A 285 -23.85 2.52 -19.18
C LEU A 285 -24.28 3.18 -20.49
N GLY A 286 -23.80 4.40 -20.76
CA GLY A 286 -24.05 5.11 -22.01
C GLY A 286 -23.60 4.28 -23.23
N ASP A 287 -22.41 3.70 -23.16
CA ASP A 287 -21.89 2.82 -24.22
C ASP A 287 -22.80 1.61 -24.45
N ALA A 288 -23.19 0.92 -23.39
CA ALA A 288 -24.05 -0.25 -23.50
C ALA A 288 -25.44 0.11 -24.05
N LEU A 289 -26.01 1.25 -23.62
CA LEU A 289 -27.30 1.75 -24.14
C LEU A 289 -27.20 2.16 -25.61
N ARG A 290 -26.09 2.76 -26.04
CA ARG A 290 -25.80 3.09 -27.44
C ARG A 290 -25.79 1.84 -28.32
N GLU A 291 -25.17 0.75 -27.85
CA GLU A 291 -25.18 -0.55 -28.57
C GLU A 291 -26.59 -1.13 -28.73
N LEU A 292 -27.46 -0.89 -27.71
CA LEU A 292 -28.88 -1.26 -27.79
C LEU A 292 -29.73 -0.25 -28.60
N ASN A 293 -29.13 0.78 -29.21
CA ASN A 293 -29.79 1.89 -29.90
C ASN A 293 -30.76 2.71 -29.03
N GLN A 294 -30.57 2.70 -27.70
CA GLN A 294 -31.31 3.52 -26.75
C GLN A 294 -30.59 4.87 -26.59
N PHE A 295 -30.66 5.71 -27.64
CA PHE A 295 -29.81 6.89 -27.80
C PHE A 295 -30.11 7.98 -26.76
N ASP A 296 -31.37 8.23 -26.41
CA ASP A 296 -31.73 9.25 -25.43
C ASP A 296 -31.23 8.90 -24.04
N ASP A 297 -31.34 7.64 -23.63
CA ASP A 297 -30.82 7.15 -22.36
C ASP A 297 -29.29 7.15 -22.34
N ALA A 298 -28.63 6.85 -23.48
CA ALA A 298 -27.18 6.94 -23.62
C ALA A 298 -26.68 8.38 -23.44
N ILE A 299 -27.34 9.35 -24.10
CA ILE A 299 -27.03 10.78 -23.93
C ILE A 299 -27.12 11.18 -22.48
N SER A 300 -28.24 10.86 -21.81
CA SER A 300 -28.44 11.19 -20.38
C SER A 300 -27.34 10.59 -19.50
N SER A 301 -26.89 9.38 -19.82
CA SER A 301 -25.80 8.70 -19.08
C SER A 301 -24.45 9.39 -19.27
N TYR A 302 -24.09 9.77 -20.50
CA TYR A 302 -22.85 10.52 -20.76
C TYR A 302 -22.87 11.93 -20.14
N GLU A 303 -24.03 12.64 -20.24
CA GLU A 303 -24.20 13.96 -19.60
C GLU A 303 -24.00 13.87 -18.10
N LYS A 304 -24.47 12.79 -17.46
CA LYS A 304 -24.26 12.56 -16.04
C LYS A 304 -22.80 12.26 -15.70
N ALA A 305 -22.12 11.48 -16.53
CA ALA A 305 -20.66 11.25 -16.39
C ALA A 305 -19.87 12.56 -16.46
N ILE A 306 -20.24 13.44 -17.40
CA ILE A 306 -19.64 14.77 -17.59
C ILE A 306 -19.97 15.72 -16.43
N GLU A 307 -21.21 15.69 -15.91
CA GLU A 307 -21.59 16.48 -14.74
C GLU A 307 -20.71 16.15 -13.51
N ILE A 308 -20.47 14.84 -13.29
CA ILE A 308 -19.63 14.35 -12.18
C ILE A 308 -18.15 14.68 -12.43
N ASN A 309 -17.67 14.43 -13.67
CA ASN A 309 -16.28 14.72 -14.04
C ASN A 309 -16.24 15.60 -15.30
N PRO A 310 -16.19 16.93 -15.17
CA PRO A 310 -16.14 17.85 -16.31
C PRO A 310 -14.90 17.72 -17.21
N ASN A 311 -13.89 16.97 -16.79
CA ASN A 311 -12.67 16.72 -17.57
C ASN A 311 -12.65 15.30 -18.20
N TYR A 312 -13.81 14.66 -18.35
CA TYR A 312 -13.89 13.30 -18.89
C TYR A 312 -13.97 13.33 -20.41
N SER A 313 -12.83 13.43 -21.09
CA SER A 313 -12.72 13.53 -22.57
C SER A 313 -13.43 12.40 -23.30
N GLU A 314 -13.35 11.15 -22.81
CA GLU A 314 -14.01 9.99 -23.43
C GLU A 314 -15.54 10.12 -23.42
N ALA A 315 -16.13 10.58 -22.31
CA ALA A 315 -17.58 10.78 -22.23
C ALA A 315 -18.06 11.86 -23.21
N TYR A 316 -17.30 12.96 -23.37
CA TYR A 316 -17.60 13.96 -24.41
C TYR A 316 -17.52 13.39 -25.82
N ASN A 317 -16.51 12.58 -26.13
CA ASN A 317 -16.39 11.93 -27.44
C ASN A 317 -17.57 10.98 -27.69
N ASN A 318 -17.90 10.13 -26.72
CA ASN A 318 -19.00 9.18 -26.82
C ASN A 318 -20.36 9.87 -26.97
N LEU A 319 -20.57 10.99 -26.26
CA LEU A 319 -21.73 11.85 -26.43
C LEU A 319 -21.79 12.41 -27.86
N GLY A 320 -20.68 12.92 -28.40
CA GLY A 320 -20.60 13.43 -29.76
C GLY A 320 -20.95 12.36 -30.81
N ILE A 321 -20.47 11.12 -30.62
CA ILE A 321 -20.81 10.00 -31.52
C ILE A 321 -22.33 9.76 -31.58
N VAL A 322 -23.00 9.75 -30.41
CA VAL A 322 -24.46 9.52 -30.38
C VAL A 322 -25.23 10.69 -30.96
N LEU A 323 -24.86 11.93 -30.61
CA LEU A 323 -25.49 13.15 -31.13
C LEU A 323 -25.38 13.22 -32.64
N ASN A 324 -24.25 12.90 -33.23
CA ASN A 324 -24.06 12.83 -34.69
C ASN A 324 -24.95 11.76 -35.30
N LYS A 325 -25.06 10.58 -34.68
CA LYS A 325 -25.90 9.47 -35.17
C LYS A 325 -27.39 9.81 -35.23
N ILE A 326 -27.87 10.66 -34.32
CA ILE A 326 -29.28 11.13 -34.31
C ILE A 326 -29.51 12.45 -35.09
N GLY A 327 -28.48 12.96 -35.79
CA GLY A 327 -28.56 14.15 -36.62
C GLY A 327 -28.42 15.49 -35.89
N ARG A 328 -28.01 15.49 -34.60
CA ARG A 328 -27.70 16.71 -33.82
C ARG A 328 -26.25 17.12 -34.05
N THR A 329 -25.93 17.48 -35.30
CA THR A 329 -24.52 17.67 -35.73
C THR A 329 -23.82 18.82 -35.03
N ASP A 330 -24.49 19.96 -34.77
CA ASP A 330 -23.87 21.10 -34.09
C ASP A 330 -23.52 20.77 -32.61
N ASP A 331 -24.38 20.04 -31.93
CA ASP A 331 -24.14 19.56 -30.55
C ASP A 331 -23.00 18.52 -30.52
N ALA A 332 -22.94 17.66 -31.57
CA ALA A 332 -21.85 16.68 -31.73
C ALA A 332 -20.49 17.38 -31.88
N ILE A 333 -20.41 18.39 -32.74
CA ILE A 333 -19.18 19.18 -32.94
C ILE A 333 -18.75 19.83 -31.62
N SER A 334 -19.67 20.46 -30.91
CA SER A 334 -19.36 21.07 -29.60
C SER A 334 -18.81 20.04 -28.60
N SER A 335 -19.36 18.82 -28.60
CA SER A 335 -18.89 17.74 -27.72
C SER A 335 -17.49 17.26 -28.12
N TYR A 336 -17.20 17.09 -29.41
CA TYR A 336 -15.87 16.72 -29.89
C TYR A 336 -14.82 17.81 -29.59
N GLU A 337 -15.18 19.10 -29.77
CA GLU A 337 -14.28 20.21 -29.41
C GLU A 337 -13.92 20.21 -27.94
N LYS A 338 -14.88 19.89 -27.07
CA LYS A 338 -14.63 19.72 -25.62
C LYS A 338 -13.70 18.54 -25.33
N ALA A 339 -13.92 17.39 -25.97
CA ALA A 339 -13.05 16.22 -25.82
C ALA A 339 -11.60 16.55 -26.18
N LEU A 340 -11.39 17.24 -27.33
CA LEU A 340 -10.07 17.66 -27.81
C LEU A 340 -9.41 18.75 -26.95
N LEU A 341 -10.21 19.67 -26.40
CA LEU A 341 -9.69 20.68 -25.49
C LEU A 341 -9.12 20.04 -24.21
N ILE A 342 -9.78 18.97 -23.71
CA ILE A 342 -9.35 18.23 -22.52
C ILE A 342 -8.15 17.34 -22.84
N ASN A 343 -8.21 16.61 -23.95
CA ASN A 343 -7.14 15.73 -24.40
C ASN A 343 -6.85 15.97 -25.90
N PRO A 344 -5.83 16.79 -26.24
CA PRO A 344 -5.49 17.10 -27.65
C PRO A 344 -5.01 15.90 -28.47
N GLU A 345 -4.58 14.82 -27.82
CA GLU A 345 -4.15 13.60 -28.52
C GLU A 345 -5.32 12.64 -28.84
N TYR A 346 -6.55 13.04 -28.52
CA TYR A 346 -7.73 12.20 -28.73
C TYR A 346 -8.12 12.19 -30.23
N THR A 347 -7.43 11.36 -31.00
CA THR A 347 -7.60 11.29 -32.50
C THR A 347 -8.92 10.68 -32.96
N ASP A 348 -9.60 9.91 -32.06
CA ASP A 348 -10.87 9.24 -32.40
C ASP A 348 -12.03 10.22 -32.61
N SER A 349 -11.87 11.48 -32.19
CA SER A 349 -12.88 12.55 -32.38
C SER A 349 -12.94 13.11 -33.83
N TYR A 350 -12.02 12.70 -34.71
CA TYR A 350 -11.94 13.22 -36.09
C TYR A 350 -12.45 12.26 -37.19
N ASN A 351 -12.81 11.03 -36.87
CA ASN A 351 -13.34 10.03 -37.77
C ASN A 351 -14.83 9.77 -37.58
#